data_9060cc898222dbe1381125c45aadbddd
#
_entry.id   9060cc898222dbe1381125c45aadbddd
#
_cell.length_a   1.000
_cell.length_b   1.000
_cell.length_c   1.000
_cell.angle_alpha   90.00
_cell.angle_beta   90.00
_cell.angle_gamma   90.00
#
_symmetry.space_group_name_H-M   'P 1'
#
loop_
_entity.id
_entity.type
_entity.pdbx_description
1 polymer ?
#
loop_
_entity_poly.entity_id
_entity_poly.type
_entity_poly.pdbx_seq_one_letter_code
_entity_poly.pdbx_strand_id
1 'polypeptide(L)'
;MKLKGKILIVDDEPINLEFFDVMLSKLGFEVEKASNGEEALERVQSVNPDLIILDNIMPKLSGWEVTKILKQDKDYHRFRHIPIIMFSAMNEVKDRIDGFELGVDDYITKPFNFSEVLARIRAVLRSRELTKQLMRREKRIAVVESLNNSLVFFTQHIKKPISELLTQAENTDEDDDGEVRKLLEKIRVEGREILATIRGLEDEVAELQNKGEKLRRGDLSLEDLEKKLRKHLRNWKKRQAKLEEVQG
;
A
#
# COMPACT_ATOMS: atom_id res chain seq x y z
N MET A 1 7.77 -2.50 -24.21
CA MET A 1 8.11 -2.69 -22.78
C MET A 1 8.46 -4.14 -22.58
N LYS A 2 9.72 -4.48 -22.29
CA LYS A 2 10.13 -5.87 -21.95
C LYS A 2 9.53 -6.15 -20.57
N LEU A 3 8.49 -6.98 -20.51
CA LEU A 3 8.01 -7.57 -19.26
C LEU A 3 9.11 -8.50 -18.77
N LYS A 4 9.92 -8.04 -17.84
CA LYS A 4 10.85 -8.87 -17.08
C LYS A 4 10.15 -9.19 -15.78
N GLY A 5 10.05 -10.44 -15.42
CA GLY A 5 9.46 -10.89 -14.17
C GLY A 5 9.98 -12.27 -13.83
N LYS A 6 9.88 -12.63 -12.56
CA LYS A 6 10.26 -13.94 -12.05
C LYS A 6 9.03 -14.83 -12.02
N ILE A 7 9.08 -15.95 -12.71
CA ILE A 7 7.98 -16.91 -12.85
C ILE A 7 8.37 -18.22 -12.16
N LEU A 8 7.54 -18.67 -11.22
CA LEU A 8 7.67 -20.00 -10.65
C LEU A 8 6.78 -20.96 -11.44
N ILE A 9 7.38 -22.01 -12.01
CA ILE A 9 6.68 -23.09 -12.68
C ILE A 9 6.61 -24.28 -11.73
N VAL A 10 5.41 -24.83 -11.56
CA VAL A 10 5.16 -25.99 -10.69
C VAL A 10 4.44 -27.05 -11.49
N ASP A 11 5.10 -28.16 -11.73
CA ASP A 11 4.57 -29.29 -12.50
C ASP A 11 5.38 -30.53 -12.11
N ASP A 12 4.74 -31.69 -11.91
CA ASP A 12 5.42 -32.91 -11.52
C ASP A 12 6.12 -33.64 -12.69
N GLU A 13 5.83 -33.23 -13.93
CA GLU A 13 6.48 -33.75 -15.10
C GLU A 13 7.74 -32.92 -15.45
N PRO A 14 8.96 -33.50 -15.38
CA PRO A 14 10.20 -32.75 -15.66
C PRO A 14 10.25 -32.18 -17.09
N ILE A 15 9.59 -32.82 -18.05
CA ILE A 15 9.54 -32.35 -19.42
C ILE A 15 8.81 -31.02 -19.56
N ASN A 16 7.74 -30.83 -18.79
CA ASN A 16 6.98 -29.58 -18.76
C ASN A 16 7.83 -28.47 -18.14
N LEU A 17 8.51 -28.74 -17.02
CA LEU A 17 9.38 -27.80 -16.35
C LEU A 17 10.50 -27.29 -17.30
N GLU A 18 11.17 -28.21 -18.01
CA GLU A 18 12.23 -27.86 -18.97
C GLU A 18 11.68 -27.10 -20.18
N PHE A 19 10.52 -27.51 -20.71
CA PHE A 19 9.87 -26.81 -21.81
C PHE A 19 9.60 -25.32 -21.46
N PHE A 20 8.96 -25.09 -20.33
CA PHE A 20 8.65 -23.73 -19.89
C PHE A 20 9.90 -22.93 -19.55
N ASP A 21 10.88 -23.53 -18.90
CA ASP A 21 12.15 -22.87 -18.58
C ASP A 21 12.82 -22.37 -19.87
N VAL A 22 13.02 -23.24 -20.86
CA VAL A 22 13.64 -22.86 -22.14
C VAL A 22 12.84 -21.76 -22.88
N MET A 23 11.52 -21.90 -22.92
CA MET A 23 10.68 -21.00 -23.69
C MET A 23 10.54 -19.63 -23.05
N LEU A 24 10.37 -19.57 -21.74
CA LEU A 24 10.20 -18.32 -21.00
C LEU A 24 11.52 -17.58 -20.79
N SER A 25 12.63 -18.31 -20.54
CA SER A 25 13.97 -17.74 -20.43
C SER A 25 14.43 -17.06 -21.72
N LYS A 26 14.12 -17.66 -22.90
CA LYS A 26 14.38 -17.03 -24.21
C LYS A 26 13.62 -15.71 -24.39
N LEU A 27 12.49 -15.53 -23.73
CA LEU A 27 11.70 -14.31 -23.75
C LEU A 27 12.15 -13.28 -22.70
N GLY A 28 13.13 -13.64 -21.84
CA GLY A 28 13.75 -12.78 -20.86
C GLY A 28 13.08 -12.79 -19.50
N PHE A 29 12.27 -13.80 -19.21
CA PHE A 29 11.79 -14.08 -17.86
C PHE A 29 12.86 -14.81 -17.05
N GLU A 30 12.88 -14.60 -15.75
CA GLU A 30 13.62 -15.41 -14.79
C GLU A 30 12.70 -16.56 -14.36
N VAL A 31 13.14 -17.79 -14.54
CA VAL A 31 12.31 -18.97 -14.30
C VAL A 31 12.86 -19.76 -13.12
N GLU A 32 11.97 -20.05 -12.18
CA GLU A 32 12.21 -20.97 -11.07
C GLU A 32 11.29 -22.18 -11.22
N LYS A 33 11.73 -23.33 -10.74
CA LYS A 33 11.03 -24.60 -10.92
C LYS A 33 10.74 -25.26 -9.57
N ALA A 34 9.60 -25.93 -9.48
CA ALA A 34 9.25 -26.83 -8.38
C ALA A 34 8.53 -28.05 -8.95
N SER A 35 8.80 -29.23 -8.38
CA SER A 35 8.28 -30.53 -8.86
C SER A 35 7.05 -31.00 -8.11
N ASN A 36 6.60 -30.30 -7.10
CA ASN A 36 5.42 -30.60 -6.28
C ASN A 36 4.99 -29.39 -5.46
N GLY A 37 3.80 -29.50 -4.82
CA GLY A 37 3.24 -28.39 -4.06
C GLY A 37 4.01 -27.97 -2.82
N GLU A 38 4.69 -28.91 -2.13
CA GLU A 38 5.52 -28.56 -0.96
C GLU A 38 6.72 -27.73 -1.38
N GLU A 39 7.45 -28.17 -2.41
CA GLU A 39 8.57 -27.42 -2.97
C GLU A 39 8.12 -26.05 -3.51
N ALA A 40 6.92 -25.96 -4.10
CA ALA A 40 6.35 -24.70 -4.55
C ALA A 40 6.19 -23.71 -3.41
N LEU A 41 5.69 -24.11 -2.25
CA LEU A 41 5.54 -23.26 -1.08
C LEU A 41 6.88 -22.77 -0.52
N GLU A 42 7.90 -23.63 -0.48
CA GLU A 42 9.26 -23.24 -0.09
C GLU A 42 9.88 -22.24 -1.08
N ARG A 43 9.71 -22.49 -2.39
CA ARG A 43 10.20 -21.59 -3.45
C ARG A 43 9.50 -20.23 -3.40
N VAL A 44 8.20 -20.18 -3.15
CA VAL A 44 7.48 -18.91 -3.00
C VAL A 44 8.10 -18.06 -1.89
N GLN A 45 8.47 -18.67 -0.77
CA GLN A 45 9.08 -17.95 0.35
C GLN A 45 10.49 -17.44 0.04
N SER A 46 11.31 -18.26 -0.61
CA SER A 46 12.72 -17.94 -0.88
C SER A 46 12.91 -17.01 -2.08
N VAL A 47 12.08 -17.17 -3.12
CA VAL A 47 12.24 -16.52 -4.43
C VAL A 47 11.35 -15.30 -4.60
N ASN A 48 10.17 -15.27 -3.94
CA ASN A 48 9.13 -14.24 -4.05
C ASN A 48 8.77 -13.94 -5.53
N PRO A 49 8.17 -14.89 -6.27
CA PRO A 49 7.94 -14.76 -7.69
C PRO A 49 6.88 -13.69 -8.03
N ASP A 50 6.91 -13.22 -9.28
CA ASP A 50 5.90 -12.27 -9.79
C ASP A 50 4.64 -12.97 -10.31
N LEU A 51 4.74 -14.24 -10.64
CA LEU A 51 3.67 -15.10 -11.15
C LEU A 51 3.99 -16.56 -10.83
N ILE A 52 2.97 -17.34 -10.53
CA ILE A 52 3.06 -18.81 -10.40
C ILE A 52 2.24 -19.44 -11.52
N ILE A 53 2.85 -20.36 -12.25
CA ILE A 53 2.17 -21.30 -13.15
C ILE A 53 2.14 -22.62 -12.42
N LEU A 54 0.94 -23.15 -12.17
CA LEU A 54 0.72 -24.23 -11.23
C LEU A 54 -0.11 -25.34 -11.87
N ASP A 55 0.47 -26.53 -11.96
CA ASP A 55 -0.34 -27.69 -12.32
C ASP A 55 -1.29 -28.03 -11.17
N ASN A 56 -2.49 -28.44 -11.54
CA ASN A 56 -3.50 -28.85 -10.56
C ASN A 56 -3.24 -30.25 -10.01
N ILE A 57 -2.82 -31.18 -10.85
CA ILE A 57 -2.68 -32.61 -10.49
C ILE A 57 -1.20 -32.92 -10.25
N MET A 58 -0.84 -32.96 -8.98
CA MET A 58 0.54 -33.23 -8.56
C MET A 58 0.55 -34.10 -7.30
N PRO A 59 1.64 -34.87 -7.06
CA PRO A 59 1.82 -35.61 -5.81
C PRO A 59 1.99 -34.69 -4.61
N LYS A 60 1.71 -35.20 -3.41
CA LYS A 60 1.78 -34.54 -2.09
C LYS A 60 0.69 -33.48 -1.90
N LEU A 61 0.83 -32.31 -2.52
CA LEU A 61 -0.13 -31.22 -2.47
C LEU A 61 -0.58 -30.88 -3.89
N SER A 62 -1.89 -30.90 -4.12
CA SER A 62 -2.51 -30.47 -5.38
C SER A 62 -2.37 -28.96 -5.59
N GLY A 63 -2.52 -28.49 -6.84
CA GLY A 63 -2.53 -27.07 -7.14
C GLY A 63 -3.60 -26.28 -6.38
N TRP A 64 -4.75 -26.91 -6.10
CA TRP A 64 -5.81 -26.34 -5.27
C TRP A 64 -5.37 -26.10 -3.84
N GLU A 65 -4.73 -27.08 -3.22
CA GLU A 65 -4.24 -26.97 -1.83
C GLU A 65 -3.15 -25.91 -1.72
N VAL A 66 -2.22 -25.88 -2.66
CA VAL A 66 -1.19 -24.82 -2.74
C VAL A 66 -1.85 -23.45 -2.86
N THR A 67 -2.84 -23.30 -3.75
CA THR A 67 -3.57 -22.04 -3.92
C THR A 67 -4.26 -21.62 -2.64
N LYS A 68 -4.96 -22.53 -1.98
CA LYS A 68 -5.65 -22.28 -0.72
C LYS A 68 -4.69 -21.79 0.37
N ILE A 69 -3.54 -22.46 0.51
CA ILE A 69 -2.51 -22.06 1.47
C ILE A 69 -1.99 -20.65 1.14
N LEU A 70 -1.60 -20.38 -0.10
CA LEU A 70 -1.05 -19.08 -0.50
C LEU A 70 -2.04 -17.91 -0.35
N LYS A 71 -3.34 -18.16 -0.55
CA LYS A 71 -4.36 -17.12 -0.56
C LYS A 71 -5.04 -16.91 0.80
N GLN A 72 -5.13 -17.96 1.63
CA GLN A 72 -5.95 -17.93 2.85
C GLN A 72 -5.17 -18.11 4.15
N ASP A 73 -3.99 -18.77 4.12
CA ASP A 73 -3.21 -19.04 5.33
C ASP A 73 -2.52 -17.76 5.83
N LYS A 74 -2.49 -17.60 7.16
CA LYS A 74 -1.89 -16.45 7.84
C LYS A 74 -0.37 -16.38 7.65
N ASP A 75 0.29 -17.52 7.61
CA ASP A 75 1.76 -17.60 7.46
C ASP A 75 2.20 -17.20 6.04
N TYR A 76 1.30 -17.34 5.07
CA TYR A 76 1.52 -16.96 3.68
C TYR A 76 0.88 -15.62 3.28
N HIS A 77 0.30 -14.88 4.21
CA HIS A 77 -0.42 -13.63 3.96
C HIS A 77 0.36 -12.62 3.09
N ARG A 78 1.68 -12.54 3.29
CA ARG A 78 2.55 -11.65 2.49
C ARG A 78 2.62 -12.02 1.00
N PHE A 79 2.28 -13.26 0.63
CA PHE A 79 2.35 -13.79 -0.73
C PHE A 79 0.99 -13.88 -1.43
N ARG A 80 -0.12 -13.63 -0.72
CA ARG A 80 -1.48 -13.75 -1.29
C ARG A 80 -1.72 -12.91 -2.53
N HIS A 81 -0.89 -11.87 -2.72
CA HIS A 81 -0.96 -10.96 -3.86
C HIS A 81 -0.26 -11.51 -5.12
N ILE A 82 0.44 -12.63 -5.04
CA ILE A 82 1.11 -13.26 -6.18
C ILE A 82 0.02 -13.94 -7.04
N PRO A 83 -0.09 -13.57 -8.33
CA PRO A 83 -1.06 -14.19 -9.21
C PRO A 83 -0.69 -15.64 -9.52
N ILE A 84 -1.74 -16.45 -9.71
CA ILE A 84 -1.64 -17.86 -10.03
C ILE A 84 -2.40 -18.14 -11.32
N ILE A 85 -1.70 -18.71 -12.32
CA ILE A 85 -2.30 -19.29 -13.50
C ILE A 85 -2.30 -20.81 -13.30
N MET A 86 -3.48 -21.41 -13.26
CA MET A 86 -3.62 -22.86 -13.06
C MET A 86 -3.63 -23.60 -14.40
N PHE A 87 -2.82 -24.63 -14.53
CA PHE A 87 -2.94 -25.61 -15.60
C PHE A 87 -3.86 -26.75 -15.15
N SER A 88 -4.87 -27.04 -15.95
CA SER A 88 -5.84 -28.06 -15.60
C SER A 88 -6.30 -28.84 -16.82
N ALA A 89 -6.44 -30.15 -16.67
CA ALA A 89 -7.18 -30.99 -17.62
C ALA A 89 -8.71 -30.88 -17.44
N MET A 90 -9.16 -30.17 -16.39
CA MET A 90 -10.58 -30.07 -16.05
C MET A 90 -11.30 -29.07 -16.95
N ASN A 91 -12.35 -29.57 -17.63
CA ASN A 91 -13.20 -28.78 -18.51
C ASN A 91 -14.52 -28.37 -17.84
N GLU A 92 -14.77 -28.77 -16.59
CA GLU A 92 -16.01 -28.44 -15.93
C GLU A 92 -16.05 -26.97 -15.47
N VAL A 93 -17.12 -26.29 -15.84
CA VAL A 93 -17.33 -24.87 -15.48
C VAL A 93 -17.33 -24.69 -13.97
N LYS A 94 -17.83 -25.67 -13.23
CA LYS A 94 -17.90 -25.64 -11.77
C LYS A 94 -16.52 -25.57 -11.12
N ASP A 95 -15.58 -26.40 -11.56
CA ASP A 95 -14.22 -26.41 -11.02
C ASP A 95 -13.50 -25.06 -11.23
N ARG A 96 -13.78 -24.41 -12.36
CA ARG A 96 -13.23 -23.10 -12.67
C ARG A 96 -13.83 -21.99 -11.78
N ILE A 97 -15.14 -22.06 -11.49
CA ILE A 97 -15.82 -21.12 -10.59
C ILE A 97 -15.24 -21.26 -9.18
N ASP A 98 -15.19 -22.47 -8.65
CA ASP A 98 -14.67 -22.75 -7.32
C ASP A 98 -13.21 -22.27 -7.17
N GLY A 99 -12.44 -22.36 -8.23
CA GLY A 99 -11.06 -21.87 -8.22
C GLY A 99 -10.88 -20.37 -8.32
N PHE A 100 -11.73 -19.67 -9.04
CA PHE A 100 -11.73 -18.22 -9.00
C PHE A 100 -12.12 -17.70 -7.61
N GLU A 101 -13.05 -18.37 -6.92
CA GLU A 101 -13.41 -18.06 -5.54
C GLU A 101 -12.25 -18.34 -4.57
N LEU A 102 -11.41 -19.34 -4.84
CA LEU A 102 -10.19 -19.61 -4.08
C LEU A 102 -9.08 -18.59 -4.34
N GLY A 103 -9.16 -17.81 -5.43
CA GLY A 103 -8.21 -16.76 -5.76
C GLY A 103 -7.20 -17.13 -6.86
N VAL A 104 -7.53 -18.10 -7.73
CA VAL A 104 -6.81 -18.29 -9.00
C VAL A 104 -7.11 -17.13 -9.92
N ASP A 105 -6.09 -16.56 -10.56
CA ASP A 105 -6.21 -15.37 -11.40
C ASP A 105 -6.57 -15.71 -12.85
N ASP A 106 -6.13 -16.89 -13.35
CA ASP A 106 -6.49 -17.38 -14.69
C ASP A 106 -6.28 -18.90 -14.81
N TYR A 107 -6.88 -19.52 -15.86
CA TYR A 107 -6.81 -20.95 -16.16
C TYR A 107 -6.33 -21.19 -17.57
N ILE A 108 -5.55 -22.27 -17.75
CA ILE A 108 -5.17 -22.80 -19.04
C ILE A 108 -5.51 -24.28 -19.08
N THR A 109 -6.31 -24.68 -20.07
CA THR A 109 -6.73 -26.06 -20.24
C THR A 109 -5.67 -26.84 -21.02
N LYS A 110 -5.28 -28.00 -20.54
CA LYS A 110 -4.45 -28.98 -21.26
C LYS A 110 -5.31 -29.72 -22.30
N PRO A 111 -4.85 -29.94 -23.58
CA PRO A 111 -3.60 -29.46 -24.15
C PRO A 111 -3.64 -27.98 -24.51
N PHE A 112 -2.53 -27.26 -24.34
CA PHE A 112 -2.44 -25.82 -24.58
C PHE A 112 -1.47 -25.46 -25.68
N ASN A 113 -1.63 -24.28 -26.25
CA ASN A 113 -0.69 -23.65 -27.15
C ASN A 113 0.19 -22.66 -26.36
N PHE A 114 1.52 -22.73 -26.54
CA PHE A 114 2.44 -21.82 -25.84
C PHE A 114 2.14 -20.33 -26.09
N SER A 115 1.66 -19.97 -27.28
CA SER A 115 1.25 -18.59 -27.57
C SER A 115 0.08 -18.12 -26.70
N GLU A 116 -0.86 -19.00 -26.38
CA GLU A 116 -1.95 -18.73 -25.44
C GLU A 116 -1.40 -18.53 -24.02
N VAL A 117 -0.56 -19.45 -23.56
CA VAL A 117 0.11 -19.35 -22.25
C VAL A 117 0.82 -18.00 -22.11
N LEU A 118 1.62 -17.63 -23.11
CA LEU A 118 2.36 -16.38 -23.11
C LEU A 118 1.43 -15.14 -23.11
N ALA A 119 0.32 -15.19 -23.84
CA ALA A 119 -0.68 -14.12 -23.83
C ALA A 119 -1.29 -13.92 -22.45
N ARG A 120 -1.64 -15.01 -21.74
CA ARG A 120 -2.20 -14.98 -20.39
C ARG A 120 -1.19 -14.49 -19.35
N ILE A 121 0.04 -15.01 -19.39
CA ILE A 121 1.16 -14.51 -18.55
C ILE A 121 1.29 -12.98 -18.68
N ARG A 122 1.31 -12.49 -19.91
CA ARG A 122 1.42 -11.04 -20.17
C ARG A 122 0.23 -10.27 -19.66
N ALA A 123 -0.99 -10.79 -19.81
CA ALA A 123 -2.20 -10.15 -19.33
C ALA A 123 -2.21 -10.04 -17.80
N VAL A 124 -1.91 -11.12 -17.11
CA VAL A 124 -1.87 -11.18 -15.65
C VAL A 124 -0.77 -10.28 -15.07
N LEU A 125 0.45 -10.33 -15.61
CA LEU A 125 1.54 -9.47 -15.17
C LEU A 125 1.26 -7.98 -15.43
N ARG A 126 0.62 -7.65 -16.54
CA ARG A 126 0.21 -6.27 -16.86
C ARG A 126 -0.86 -5.78 -15.87
N SER A 127 -1.87 -6.58 -15.58
CA SER A 127 -2.91 -6.26 -14.60
C SER A 127 -2.30 -5.98 -13.23
N ARG A 128 -1.38 -6.84 -12.78
CA ARG A 128 -0.65 -6.66 -11.52
C ARG A 128 0.14 -5.35 -11.49
N GLU A 129 0.85 -5.02 -12.55
CA GLU A 129 1.63 -3.79 -12.63
C GLU A 129 0.73 -2.55 -12.59
N LEU A 130 -0.41 -2.58 -13.29
CA LEU A 130 -1.41 -1.49 -13.22
C LEU A 130 -1.96 -1.33 -11.81
N THR A 131 -2.29 -2.42 -11.12
CA THR A 131 -2.75 -2.38 -9.73
C THR A 131 -1.69 -1.78 -8.80
N LYS A 132 -0.41 -2.18 -8.94
CA LYS A 132 0.70 -1.59 -8.20
C LYS A 132 0.83 -0.08 -8.47
N GLN A 133 0.67 0.36 -9.72
CA GLN A 133 0.73 1.78 -10.09
C GLN A 133 -0.44 2.58 -9.50
N LEU A 134 -1.66 2.04 -9.55
CA LEU A 134 -2.84 2.65 -8.92
C LEU A 134 -2.63 2.81 -7.41
N MET A 135 -2.21 1.78 -6.71
CA MET A 135 -1.93 1.84 -5.27
C MET A 135 -0.85 2.89 -4.93
N ARG A 136 0.21 2.99 -5.75
CA ARG A 136 1.23 4.03 -5.57
C ARG A 136 0.65 5.44 -5.78
N ARG A 137 -0.24 5.60 -6.76
CA ARG A 137 -0.92 6.88 -7.03
C ARG A 137 -1.85 7.28 -5.89
N GLU A 138 -2.66 6.36 -5.39
CA GLU A 138 -3.54 6.59 -4.24
C GLU A 138 -2.75 6.99 -2.98
N LYS A 139 -1.64 6.30 -2.71
CA LYS A 139 -0.73 6.69 -1.62
C LYS A 139 -0.22 8.12 -1.76
N ARG A 140 0.14 8.55 -2.97
CA ARG A 140 0.57 9.94 -3.22
C ARG A 140 -0.55 10.94 -2.99
N ILE A 141 -1.75 10.64 -3.46
CA ILE A 141 -2.92 11.50 -3.27
C ILE A 141 -3.21 11.68 -1.78
N ALA A 142 -3.24 10.60 -1.00
CA ALA A 142 -3.47 10.65 0.44
C ALA A 142 -2.44 11.55 1.18
N VAL A 143 -1.17 11.50 0.78
CA VAL A 143 -0.13 12.38 1.34
C VAL A 143 -0.37 13.85 0.96
N VAL A 144 -0.75 14.12 -0.29
CA VAL A 144 -1.04 15.50 -0.76
C VAL A 144 -2.26 16.06 -0.06
N GLU A 145 -3.32 15.27 0.12
CA GLU A 145 -4.52 15.68 0.88
C GLU A 145 -4.20 15.98 2.35
N SER A 146 -3.38 15.15 2.98
CA SER A 146 -2.92 15.41 4.35
C SER A 146 -2.16 16.72 4.45
N LEU A 147 -1.23 16.99 3.53
CA LEU A 147 -0.49 18.25 3.48
C LEU A 147 -1.41 19.45 3.23
N ASN A 148 -2.39 19.32 2.34
CA ASN A 148 -3.34 20.39 2.07
C ASN A 148 -4.18 20.72 3.31
N ASN A 149 -4.64 19.71 4.05
CA ASN A 149 -5.38 19.90 5.30
C ASN A 149 -4.51 20.59 6.36
N SER A 150 -3.22 20.26 6.46
CA SER A 150 -2.28 20.92 7.35
C SER A 150 -2.05 22.38 6.97
N LEU A 151 -2.00 22.71 5.67
CA LEU A 151 -1.88 24.09 5.18
C LEU A 151 -3.13 24.93 5.46
N VAL A 152 -4.33 24.35 5.29
CA VAL A 152 -5.60 25.03 5.63
C VAL A 152 -5.64 25.33 7.12
N PHE A 153 -5.27 24.34 7.93
CA PHE A 153 -5.18 24.51 9.39
C PHE A 153 -4.20 25.63 9.78
N PHE A 154 -3.01 25.64 9.17
CA PHE A 154 -2.03 26.70 9.36
C PHE A 154 -2.61 28.07 9.05
N THR A 155 -3.31 28.21 7.94
CA THR A 155 -3.89 29.49 7.52
C THR A 155 -4.93 29.97 8.52
N GLN A 156 -5.77 29.09 9.06
CA GLN A 156 -6.83 29.48 10.01
C GLN A 156 -6.28 29.77 11.42
N HIS A 157 -5.33 28.98 11.90
CA HIS A 157 -4.90 29.02 13.32
C HIS A 157 -3.62 29.82 13.56
N ILE A 158 -2.96 30.26 12.51
CA ILE A 158 -1.76 31.09 12.64
C ILE A 158 -1.94 32.43 11.95
N LYS A 159 -2.32 32.47 10.70
CA LYS A 159 -2.45 33.70 9.92
C LYS A 159 -3.52 34.63 10.52
N LYS A 160 -4.67 34.10 10.88
CA LYS A 160 -5.80 34.88 11.40
C LYS A 160 -5.46 35.58 12.74
N PRO A 161 -5.00 34.86 13.80
CA PRO A 161 -4.60 35.49 15.05
C PRO A 161 -3.48 36.52 14.88
N ILE A 162 -2.49 36.24 14.06
CA ILE A 162 -1.42 37.24 13.79
C ILE A 162 -2.00 38.49 13.16
N SER A 163 -2.91 38.36 12.18
CA SER A 163 -3.55 39.48 11.53
C SER A 163 -4.40 40.31 12.51
N GLU A 164 -5.10 39.67 13.43
CA GLU A 164 -5.91 40.30 14.47
C GLU A 164 -5.01 41.06 15.47
N LEU A 165 -3.89 40.45 15.87
CA LEU A 165 -2.90 41.13 16.75
C LEU A 165 -2.30 42.38 16.08
N LEU A 166 -1.96 42.28 14.78
CA LEU A 166 -1.44 43.44 14.03
C LEU A 166 -2.46 44.57 13.93
N THR A 167 -3.70 44.25 13.56
CA THR A 167 -4.78 45.23 13.48
C THR A 167 -5.04 45.89 14.84
N GLN A 168 -4.94 45.15 15.93
CA GLN A 168 -5.10 45.69 17.27
C GLN A 168 -3.94 46.57 17.65
N ALA A 169 -2.72 46.20 17.32
CA ALA A 169 -1.52 47.04 17.55
C ALA A 169 -1.57 48.38 16.78
N GLU A 170 -2.06 48.35 15.52
CA GLU A 170 -2.25 49.55 14.71
C GLU A 170 -3.32 50.51 15.23
N ASN A 171 -4.30 50.02 15.99
CA ASN A 171 -5.42 50.81 16.55
C ASN A 171 -5.27 51.14 18.04
N THR A 172 -4.20 50.70 18.69
CA THR A 172 -3.94 50.98 20.12
C THR A 172 -3.35 52.38 20.28
N ASP A 173 -3.92 53.17 21.19
CA ASP A 173 -3.37 54.44 21.56
C ASP A 173 -2.09 54.24 22.39
N GLU A 174 -0.94 54.73 21.84
CA GLU A 174 0.38 54.59 22.48
C GLU A 174 0.49 55.37 23.78
N ASP A 175 -0.33 56.43 23.95
CA ASP A 175 -0.36 57.26 25.14
C ASP A 175 -1.29 56.70 26.25
N ASP A 176 -2.10 55.68 25.96
CA ASP A 176 -2.93 54.98 26.98
C ASP A 176 -2.19 53.74 27.52
N ASP A 177 -1.55 53.90 28.67
CA ASP A 177 -0.89 52.83 29.40
C ASP A 177 -1.77 51.57 29.62
N GLY A 178 -3.10 51.76 29.76
CA GLY A 178 -4.05 50.69 29.99
C GLY A 178 -4.30 49.87 28.72
N GLU A 179 -4.42 50.53 27.58
CA GLU A 179 -4.57 49.84 26.28
C GLU A 179 -3.30 49.08 25.89
N VAL A 180 -2.16 49.71 26.07
CA VAL A 180 -0.83 49.11 25.80
C VAL A 180 -0.62 47.87 26.65
N ARG A 181 -0.96 47.88 27.95
CA ARG A 181 -0.87 46.69 28.81
C ARG A 181 -1.76 45.54 28.35
N LYS A 182 -3.01 45.83 27.96
CA LYS A 182 -3.94 44.81 27.42
C LYS A 182 -3.40 44.19 26.16
N LEU A 183 -2.88 45.00 25.23
CA LEU A 183 -2.27 44.48 23.99
C LEU A 183 -1.07 43.58 24.28
N LEU A 184 -0.17 44.00 25.18
CA LEU A 184 1.00 43.19 25.55
C LEU A 184 0.59 41.84 26.18
N GLU A 185 -0.45 41.79 27.00
CA GLU A 185 -0.94 40.57 27.59
C GLU A 185 -1.55 39.64 26.53
N LYS A 186 -2.34 40.19 25.61
CA LYS A 186 -2.89 39.43 24.46
C LYS A 186 -1.78 38.89 23.56
N ILE A 187 -0.77 39.67 23.21
CA ILE A 187 0.39 39.22 22.44
C ILE A 187 1.09 38.04 23.15
N ARG A 188 1.23 38.10 24.47
CA ARG A 188 1.86 37.01 25.25
C ARG A 188 1.05 35.71 25.22
N VAL A 189 -0.26 35.80 25.32
CA VAL A 189 -1.15 34.62 25.32
C VAL A 189 -1.24 34.01 23.92
N GLU A 190 -1.68 34.78 22.94
CA GLU A 190 -1.86 34.33 21.56
C GLU A 190 -0.52 33.95 20.92
N GLY A 191 0.55 34.67 21.18
CA GLY A 191 1.90 34.33 20.69
C GLY A 191 2.39 32.98 21.20
N ARG A 192 2.07 32.57 22.46
CA ARG A 192 2.40 31.25 22.98
C ARG A 192 1.59 30.17 22.31
N GLU A 193 0.30 30.41 22.05
CA GLU A 193 -0.59 29.47 21.37
C GLU A 193 -0.16 29.26 19.91
N ILE A 194 0.18 30.35 19.21
CA ILE A 194 0.73 30.29 17.84
C ILE A 194 2.01 29.47 17.81
N LEU A 195 2.95 29.71 18.73
CA LEU A 195 4.20 28.96 18.81
C LEU A 195 3.98 27.48 19.13
N ALA A 196 3.03 27.16 19.99
CA ALA A 196 2.67 25.77 20.28
C ALA A 196 2.07 25.08 19.06
N THR A 197 1.24 25.79 18.29
CA THR A 197 0.65 25.29 17.04
C THR A 197 1.72 25.04 15.97
N ILE A 198 2.68 25.95 15.82
CA ILE A 198 3.81 25.79 14.89
C ILE A 198 4.62 24.54 15.23
N ARG A 199 4.99 24.36 16.50
CA ARG A 199 5.74 23.17 16.93
C ARG A 199 4.97 21.87 16.63
N GLY A 200 3.66 21.84 16.86
CA GLY A 200 2.83 20.68 16.52
C GLY A 200 2.84 20.37 15.02
N LEU A 201 2.87 21.39 14.17
CA LEU A 201 2.99 21.23 12.72
C LEU A 201 4.39 20.75 12.29
N GLU A 202 5.45 21.27 12.89
CA GLU A 202 6.82 20.81 12.62
C GLU A 202 6.96 19.33 12.92
N ASP A 203 6.42 18.84 14.05
CA ASP A 203 6.40 17.44 14.42
C ASP A 203 5.61 16.59 13.40
N GLU A 204 4.45 17.09 12.93
CA GLU A 204 3.63 16.40 11.93
C GLU A 204 4.32 16.32 10.57
N VAL A 205 4.94 17.39 10.12
CA VAL A 205 5.71 17.43 8.86
C VAL A 205 6.90 16.47 8.93
N ALA A 206 7.63 16.45 10.04
CA ALA A 206 8.74 15.53 10.25
C ALA A 206 8.26 14.06 10.23
N GLU A 207 7.11 13.75 10.85
CA GLU A 207 6.52 12.43 10.81
C GLU A 207 6.08 12.02 9.39
N LEU A 208 5.48 12.95 8.63
CA LEU A 208 5.08 12.72 7.23
C LEU A 208 6.29 12.50 6.31
N GLN A 209 7.38 13.25 6.49
CA GLN A 209 8.62 13.05 5.75
C GLN A 209 9.23 11.68 6.03
N ASN A 210 9.29 11.28 7.29
CA ASN A 210 9.79 9.95 7.69
C ASN A 210 8.92 8.82 7.14
N LYS A 211 7.58 9.01 7.12
CA LYS A 211 6.63 8.08 6.48
C LYS A 211 6.82 8.01 4.96
N GLY A 212 7.07 9.15 4.31
CA GLY A 212 7.36 9.23 2.87
C GLY A 212 8.62 8.44 2.48
N GLU A 213 9.66 8.50 3.29
CA GLU A 213 10.89 7.72 3.08
C GLU A 213 10.67 6.22 3.31
N LYS A 214 9.93 5.83 4.35
CA LYS A 214 9.57 4.42 4.61
C LYS A 214 8.68 3.85 3.52
N LEU A 215 7.78 4.65 2.94
CA LEU A 215 6.97 4.26 1.78
C LEU A 215 7.82 4.06 0.52
N ARG A 216 8.89 4.84 0.34
CA ARG A 216 9.85 4.62 -0.77
C ARG A 216 10.60 3.30 -0.62
N ARG A 217 10.89 2.88 0.60
CA ARG A 217 11.58 1.61 0.93
C ARG A 217 10.66 0.39 0.92
N GLY A 218 9.35 0.55 0.85
CA GLY A 218 8.40 -0.57 0.85
C GLY A 218 8.03 -1.12 2.23
N ASP A 219 8.48 -0.48 3.31
CA ASP A 219 8.42 -1.00 4.69
C ASP A 219 7.09 -0.75 5.42
N LEU A 220 6.09 -0.12 4.78
CA LEU A 220 4.80 0.20 5.41
C LEU A 220 3.61 -0.24 4.57
N SER A 221 2.65 -0.92 5.21
CA SER A 221 1.37 -1.26 4.61
C SER A 221 0.39 -0.05 4.64
N LEU A 222 -0.60 -0.05 3.74
CA LEU A 222 -1.68 0.97 3.72
C LEU A 222 -2.51 0.96 5.00
N GLU A 223 -2.78 -0.21 5.56
CA GLU A 223 -3.53 -0.37 6.82
C GLU A 223 -2.82 0.27 8.01
N ASP A 224 -1.50 0.17 8.07
CA ASP A 224 -0.71 0.77 9.15
C ASP A 224 -0.73 2.30 9.08
N LEU A 225 -0.74 2.86 7.86
CA LEU A 225 -0.87 4.29 7.63
C LEU A 225 -2.26 4.81 8.00
N GLU A 226 -3.31 4.12 7.56
CA GLU A 226 -4.68 4.52 7.83
C GLU A 226 -5.02 4.43 9.33
N LYS A 227 -4.57 3.39 10.01
CA LYS A 227 -4.74 3.19 11.44
C LYS A 227 -4.03 4.27 12.27
N LYS A 228 -2.82 4.67 11.86
CA LYS A 228 -2.05 5.73 12.52
C LYS A 228 -2.64 7.11 12.26
N LEU A 229 -3.07 7.42 11.03
CA LEU A 229 -3.76 8.67 10.69
C LEU A 229 -5.07 8.84 11.47
N ARG A 230 -5.91 7.80 11.54
CA ARG A 230 -7.15 7.81 12.33
C ARG A 230 -6.87 8.01 13.83
N LYS A 231 -5.79 7.42 14.35
CA LYS A 231 -5.39 7.60 15.76
C LYS A 231 -4.91 9.03 16.03
N HIS A 232 -4.19 9.62 15.09
CA HIS A 232 -3.69 11.01 15.20
C HIS A 232 -4.82 12.03 15.16
N LEU A 233 -5.76 11.89 14.22
CA LEU A 233 -6.96 12.72 14.12
C LEU A 233 -7.86 12.61 15.35
N ARG A 234 -8.00 11.40 15.97
CA ARG A 234 -8.73 11.25 17.23
C ARG A 234 -8.04 11.93 18.41
N ASN A 235 -6.73 11.81 18.51
CA ASN A 235 -5.98 12.43 19.60
C ASN A 235 -6.00 13.95 19.48
N TRP A 236 -5.97 14.46 18.26
CA TRP A 236 -6.05 15.88 17.98
C TRP A 236 -7.45 16.43 18.33
N LYS A 237 -8.55 15.79 17.89
CA LYS A 237 -9.91 16.16 18.28
C LYS A 237 -10.12 16.15 19.80
N LYS A 238 -9.53 15.20 20.52
CA LYS A 238 -9.58 15.14 21.99
C LYS A 238 -8.81 16.28 22.66
N ARG A 239 -7.71 16.75 22.06
CA ARG A 239 -6.96 17.91 22.58
C ARG A 239 -7.72 19.21 22.35
N GLN A 240 -8.40 19.35 21.21
CA GLN A 240 -9.24 20.54 20.96
C GLN A 240 -10.46 20.59 21.90
N ALA A 241 -11.20 19.47 22.08
CA ALA A 241 -12.32 19.42 23.03
C ALA A 241 -11.89 19.76 24.47
N LYS A 242 -10.68 19.39 24.90
CA LYS A 242 -10.14 19.76 26.22
C LYS A 242 -9.75 21.24 26.34
N LEU A 243 -9.38 21.89 25.24
CA LEU A 243 -9.08 23.32 25.22
C LEU A 243 -10.35 24.15 25.26
N GLU A 244 -11.43 23.68 24.60
CA GLU A 244 -12.76 24.31 24.66
C GLU A 244 -13.42 24.17 26.04
N GLU A 245 -13.24 23.04 26.76
CA GLU A 245 -13.74 22.84 28.14
C GLU A 245 -13.01 23.68 29.20
N VAL A 246 -11.83 24.19 28.93
CA VAL A 246 -11.05 25.02 29.87
C VAL A 246 -11.31 26.52 29.67
N GLN A 247 -11.94 26.92 28.55
CA GLN A 247 -12.29 28.30 28.23
C GLN A 247 -13.75 28.67 28.44
N GLY A 248 -14.61 27.74 28.87
CA GLY A 248 -16.01 27.95 29.29
C GLY A 248 -16.18 27.79 30.82
#